data_f0034c72b150f7ba6e67d9f66acdd0d7
#
_entry.id   f0034c72b150f7ba6e67d9f66acdd0d7
#
_cell.length_a   1.000
_cell.length_b   1.000
_cell.length_c   1.000
_cell.angle_alpha   90.00
_cell.angle_beta   90.00
_cell.angle_gamma   90.00
#
_symmetry.space_group_name_H-M   'P 1'
#
loop_
_entity.id
_entity.type
_entity.pdbx_description
1 polymer ?
#
loop_
_entity_poly.entity_id
_entity_poly.type
_entity_poly.pdbx_seq_one_letter_code
_entity_poly.pdbx_strand_id
1 'polypeptide(L)'
;DCFEATDDEKSCLECTAIMLNINYGHNQELMHQCRRLEEYAIFVRCVREYMQLEDTMEDAVSKAMDACIRQDVLTDFLKKHRAEVLEMILTTYNKKLHEKTLRREGRDEGIQNINRLNGYLLADKRYSD
;
A
#
# COMPACT_ATOMS: atom_id res chain seq x y z
N ASP A 1 8.98 8.46 36.73
CA ASP A 1 8.46 7.24 36.07
C ASP A 1 6.94 7.26 36.17
N CYS A 2 6.26 7.41 35.02
CA CYS A 2 4.80 7.52 34.95
C CYS A 2 4.11 6.15 34.85
N PHE A 3 4.84 5.07 34.91
CA PHE A 3 4.31 3.71 34.84
C PHE A 3 4.83 2.90 36.05
N GLU A 4 4.06 2.93 37.13
CA GLU A 4 4.20 1.92 38.16
C GLU A 4 3.56 0.63 37.63
N ALA A 5 4.29 -0.48 37.65
CA ALA A 5 3.72 -1.78 37.35
C ALA A 5 2.65 -2.07 38.42
N THR A 6 1.39 -2.04 38.01
CA THR A 6 0.28 -2.49 38.87
C THR A 6 0.30 -4.01 38.90
N ASP A 7 0.25 -4.60 40.10
CA ASP A 7 0.15 -6.05 40.35
C ASP A 7 -1.22 -6.64 39.90
N ASP A 8 -2.01 -5.90 39.16
CA ASP A 8 -3.29 -6.36 38.63
C ASP A 8 -3.06 -7.27 37.43
N GLU A 9 -3.24 -8.56 37.63
CA GLU A 9 -3.23 -9.60 36.58
C GLU A 9 -4.30 -9.41 35.49
N LYS A 10 -5.20 -8.44 35.64
CA LYS A 10 -6.24 -8.12 34.65
C LYS A 10 -5.94 -6.83 33.91
N SER A 11 -5.80 -6.94 32.61
CA SER A 11 -5.75 -5.79 31.72
C SER A 11 -6.99 -4.90 31.90
N CYS A 12 -6.77 -3.61 32.17
CA CYS A 12 -7.87 -2.63 32.33
C CYS A 12 -8.56 -2.27 31.02
N LEU A 13 -7.87 -2.52 29.89
CA LEU A 13 -8.39 -2.25 28.54
C LEU A 13 -7.97 -3.38 27.62
N GLU A 14 -8.95 -4.06 27.03
CA GLU A 14 -8.75 -5.06 25.98
C GLU A 14 -9.37 -4.53 24.67
N CYS A 15 -8.59 -4.48 23.62
CA CYS A 15 -9.04 -4.03 22.31
C CYS A 15 -8.73 -5.09 21.26
N THR A 16 -9.78 -5.56 20.57
CA THR A 16 -9.65 -6.51 19.47
C THR A 16 -9.89 -5.82 18.15
N ALA A 17 -8.91 -5.88 17.23
CA ALA A 17 -9.04 -5.37 15.87
C ALA A 17 -9.16 -6.53 14.88
N ILE A 18 -10.20 -6.49 14.04
CA ILE A 18 -10.40 -7.45 12.96
C ILE A 18 -10.04 -6.80 11.63
N MET A 19 -9.05 -7.35 10.94
CA MET A 19 -8.65 -6.90 9.62
C MET A 19 -9.36 -7.71 8.55
N LEU A 20 -10.12 -7.04 7.68
CA LEU A 20 -10.87 -7.67 6.60
C LEU A 20 -10.17 -7.38 5.26
N ASN A 21 -10.00 -8.42 4.44
CA ASN A 21 -9.51 -8.28 3.07
C ASN A 21 -10.68 -7.88 2.16
N ILE A 22 -10.67 -6.64 1.67
CA ILE A 22 -11.70 -6.08 0.78
C ILE A 22 -11.33 -6.15 -0.72
N ASN A 23 -10.27 -6.88 -1.08
CA ASN A 23 -9.96 -7.10 -2.49
C ASN A 23 -11.04 -7.99 -3.13
N TYR A 24 -11.24 -7.79 -4.43
CA TYR A 24 -12.21 -8.58 -5.20
C TYR A 24 -11.99 -10.09 -5.02
N GLY A 25 -13.09 -10.82 -4.79
CA GLY A 25 -13.07 -12.27 -4.55
C GLY A 25 -12.88 -12.68 -3.08
N HIS A 26 -12.63 -11.73 -2.18
CA HIS A 26 -12.52 -11.98 -0.73
C HIS A 26 -13.74 -11.46 0.02
N ASN A 27 -14.03 -12.05 1.20
CA ASN A 27 -15.14 -11.65 2.09
C ASN A 27 -16.47 -11.43 1.35
N GLN A 28 -16.88 -12.41 0.55
CA GLN A 28 -18.04 -12.31 -0.32
C GLN A 28 -19.33 -11.94 0.44
N GLU A 29 -19.50 -12.46 1.63
CA GLU A 29 -20.67 -12.12 2.47
C GLU A 29 -20.72 -10.62 2.77
N LEU A 30 -19.62 -10.01 3.14
CA LEU A 30 -19.52 -8.55 3.36
C LEU A 30 -19.78 -7.78 2.06
N MET A 31 -19.24 -8.25 0.94
CA MET A 31 -19.43 -7.63 -0.37
C MET A 31 -20.91 -7.65 -0.79
N HIS A 32 -21.62 -8.77 -0.61
CA HIS A 32 -23.05 -8.87 -0.91
C HIS A 32 -23.92 -7.97 -0.02
N GLN A 33 -23.51 -7.73 1.22
CA GLN A 33 -24.22 -6.82 2.13
C GLN A 33 -23.96 -5.34 1.79
N CYS A 34 -22.85 -5.01 1.17
CA CYS A 34 -22.46 -3.65 0.83
C CYS A 34 -22.07 -3.50 -0.64
N ARG A 35 -23.08 -3.26 -1.51
CA ARG A 35 -22.90 -3.09 -2.95
C ARG A 35 -21.80 -2.05 -3.30
N ARG A 36 -21.74 -0.93 -2.57
CA ARG A 36 -20.71 0.11 -2.81
C ARG A 36 -19.30 -0.40 -2.57
N LEU A 37 -19.12 -1.28 -1.59
CA LEU A 37 -17.82 -1.89 -1.30
C LEU A 37 -17.43 -2.90 -2.39
N GLU A 38 -18.38 -3.70 -2.88
CA GLU A 38 -18.18 -4.61 -4.00
C GLU A 38 -17.79 -3.86 -5.28
N GLU A 39 -18.53 -2.82 -5.63
CA GLU A 39 -18.24 -1.93 -6.77
C GLU A 39 -16.84 -1.30 -6.66
N TYR A 40 -16.44 -0.87 -5.44
CA TYR A 40 -15.09 -0.37 -5.18
C TYR A 40 -14.02 -1.45 -5.40
N ALA A 41 -14.24 -2.67 -4.92
CA ALA A 41 -13.31 -3.78 -5.12
C ALA A 41 -13.14 -4.12 -6.61
N ILE A 42 -14.22 -4.06 -7.39
CA ILE A 42 -14.20 -4.23 -8.85
C ILE A 42 -13.38 -3.11 -9.51
N PHE A 43 -13.61 -1.85 -9.13
CA PHE A 43 -12.87 -0.71 -9.66
C PHE A 43 -11.36 -0.83 -9.38
N VAL A 44 -10.96 -1.16 -8.15
CA VAL A 44 -9.54 -1.37 -7.80
C VAL A 44 -8.91 -2.50 -8.62
N ARG A 45 -9.64 -3.59 -8.87
CA ARG A 45 -9.19 -4.67 -9.75
C ARG A 45 -8.99 -4.17 -11.18
N CYS A 46 -9.96 -3.46 -11.74
CA CYS A 46 -9.85 -2.89 -13.09
C CYS A 46 -8.63 -1.97 -13.24
N VAL A 47 -8.39 -1.08 -12.28
CA VAL A 47 -7.20 -0.22 -12.29
C VAL A 47 -5.91 -1.05 -12.33
N ARG A 48 -5.81 -2.11 -11.51
CA ARG A 48 -4.62 -2.99 -11.49
C ARG A 48 -4.42 -3.73 -12.81
N GLU A 49 -5.49 -4.18 -13.45
CA GLU A 49 -5.44 -4.86 -14.75
C GLU A 49 -4.95 -3.91 -15.85
N TYR A 50 -5.51 -2.69 -15.91
CA TYR A 50 -5.08 -1.68 -16.88
C TYR A 50 -3.65 -1.18 -16.63
N MET A 51 -3.19 -1.12 -15.38
CA MET A 51 -1.79 -0.80 -15.06
C MET A 51 -0.76 -1.78 -15.64
N GLN A 52 -1.18 -3.00 -15.98
CA GLN A 52 -0.31 -3.98 -16.64
C GLN A 52 -0.31 -3.86 -18.16
N LEU A 53 -1.29 -3.15 -18.72
CA LEU A 53 -1.52 -3.03 -20.16
C LEU A 53 -1.11 -1.66 -20.71
N GLU A 54 -1.11 -0.64 -19.88
CA GLU A 54 -0.87 0.75 -20.29
C GLU A 54 0.50 1.24 -19.84
N ASP A 55 1.10 2.09 -20.65
CA ASP A 55 2.44 2.65 -20.37
C ASP A 55 2.41 3.71 -19.27
N THR A 56 1.28 4.40 -19.11
CA THR A 56 1.13 5.44 -18.10
C THR A 56 0.04 5.11 -17.08
N MET A 57 0.28 5.52 -15.83
CA MET A 57 -0.70 5.36 -14.74
C MET A 57 -1.98 6.16 -15.01
N GLU A 58 -1.85 7.33 -15.61
CA GLU A 58 -2.98 8.21 -15.95
C GLU A 58 -3.91 7.54 -16.96
N ASP A 59 -3.35 6.97 -18.03
CA ASP A 59 -4.12 6.24 -19.04
C ASP A 59 -4.78 5.00 -18.45
N ALA A 60 -4.06 4.24 -17.61
CA ALA A 60 -4.58 3.06 -16.94
C ALA A 60 -5.81 3.41 -16.08
N VAL A 61 -5.72 4.43 -15.24
CA VAL A 61 -6.83 4.86 -14.38
C VAL A 61 -7.99 5.40 -15.20
N SER A 62 -7.72 6.21 -16.24
CA SER A 62 -8.75 6.77 -17.11
C SER A 62 -9.53 5.66 -17.83
N LYS A 63 -8.85 4.67 -18.42
CA LYS A 63 -9.47 3.52 -19.09
C LYS A 63 -10.23 2.62 -18.13
N ALA A 64 -9.69 2.39 -16.92
CA ALA A 64 -10.39 1.65 -15.88
C ALA A 64 -11.70 2.32 -15.46
N MET A 65 -11.70 3.65 -15.29
CA MET A 65 -12.92 4.42 -15.01
C MET A 65 -13.94 4.27 -16.14
N ASP A 66 -13.53 4.38 -17.39
CA ASP A 66 -14.43 4.23 -18.55
C ASP A 66 -14.99 2.80 -18.65
N ALA A 67 -14.19 1.78 -18.35
CA ALA A 67 -14.64 0.40 -18.32
C ALA A 67 -15.66 0.16 -17.19
N CYS A 68 -15.43 0.69 -16.01
CA CYS A 68 -16.37 0.59 -14.88
C CYS A 68 -17.67 1.32 -15.16
N ILE A 69 -17.64 2.52 -15.75
CA ILE A 69 -18.83 3.27 -16.15
C ILE A 69 -19.67 2.46 -17.18
N ARG A 70 -19.04 1.79 -18.15
CA ARG A 70 -19.74 0.94 -19.11
C ARG A 70 -20.40 -0.29 -18.50
N GLN A 71 -19.85 -0.79 -17.37
CA GLN A 71 -20.36 -1.94 -16.64
C GLN A 71 -21.32 -1.56 -15.50
N ASP A 72 -21.70 -0.30 -15.41
CA ASP A 72 -22.55 0.25 -14.34
C ASP A 72 -21.96 0.07 -12.93
N VAL A 73 -20.64 0.14 -12.82
CA VAL A 73 -19.88 0.06 -11.57
C VAL A 73 -19.49 1.46 -11.13
N LEU A 74 -19.95 1.92 -9.98
CA LEU A 74 -19.72 3.26 -9.41
C LEU A 74 -20.02 4.41 -10.41
N THR A 75 -20.93 4.22 -11.36
CA THR A 75 -21.14 5.09 -12.51
C THR A 75 -21.37 6.55 -12.14
N ASP A 76 -22.31 6.81 -11.21
CA ASP A 76 -22.64 8.18 -10.81
C ASP A 76 -21.47 8.86 -10.10
N PHE A 77 -20.76 8.09 -9.26
CA PHE A 77 -19.61 8.58 -8.54
C PHE A 77 -18.44 8.90 -9.48
N LEU A 78 -18.09 7.97 -10.36
CA LEU A 78 -16.98 8.15 -11.31
C LEU A 78 -17.23 9.26 -12.33
N LYS A 79 -18.48 9.43 -12.78
CA LYS A 79 -18.85 10.55 -13.68
C LYS A 79 -18.72 11.91 -12.99
N LYS A 80 -19.16 11.99 -11.72
CA LYS A 80 -19.16 13.22 -10.96
C LYS A 80 -17.78 13.64 -10.47
N HIS A 81 -16.95 12.67 -10.06
CA HIS A 81 -15.67 12.91 -9.38
C HIS A 81 -14.46 12.41 -10.16
N ARG A 82 -14.57 12.34 -11.50
CA ARG A 82 -13.51 11.76 -12.35
C ARG A 82 -12.13 12.37 -12.12
N ALA A 83 -12.04 13.70 -12.09
CA ALA A 83 -10.78 14.41 -11.91
C ALA A 83 -10.19 14.19 -10.51
N GLU A 84 -11.02 14.23 -9.48
CA GLU A 84 -10.62 14.04 -8.09
C GLU A 84 -10.10 12.60 -7.84
N VAL A 85 -10.79 11.60 -8.42
CA VAL A 85 -10.37 10.19 -8.33
C VAL A 85 -9.04 9.99 -9.03
N LEU A 86 -8.86 10.55 -10.22
CA LEU A 86 -7.60 10.47 -10.96
C LEU A 86 -6.46 11.09 -10.16
N GLU A 87 -6.60 12.32 -9.69
CA GLU A 87 -5.59 13.02 -8.89
C GLU A 87 -5.23 12.26 -7.61
N MET A 88 -6.23 11.77 -6.89
CA MET A 88 -6.02 11.00 -5.65
C MET A 88 -5.23 9.72 -5.90
N ILE A 89 -5.55 8.97 -6.94
CA ILE A 89 -4.86 7.72 -7.27
C ILE A 89 -3.42 8.02 -7.71
N LEU A 90 -3.20 9.01 -8.58
CA LEU A 90 -1.87 9.40 -9.03
C LEU A 90 -0.99 9.88 -7.88
N THR A 91 -1.52 10.70 -6.97
CA THR A 91 -0.80 11.17 -5.79
C THR A 91 -0.42 10.01 -4.87
N THR A 92 -1.34 9.10 -4.61
CA THR A 92 -1.10 7.93 -3.76
C THR A 92 -0.07 6.97 -4.38
N TYR A 93 -0.13 6.78 -5.69
CA TYR A 93 0.83 5.95 -6.42
C TYR A 93 2.24 6.55 -6.38
N ASN A 94 2.38 7.84 -6.66
CA ASN A 94 3.65 8.55 -6.63
C ASN A 94 4.28 8.52 -5.23
N LYS A 95 3.48 8.69 -4.18
CA LYS A 95 3.93 8.57 -2.80
C LYS A 95 4.49 7.18 -2.50
N LYS A 96 3.77 6.11 -2.88
CA LYS A 96 4.23 4.73 -2.68
C LYS A 96 5.49 4.41 -3.47
N LEU A 97 5.60 4.92 -4.69
CA LEU A 97 6.79 4.75 -5.51
C LEU A 97 8.00 5.45 -4.86
N HIS A 98 7.83 6.66 -4.38
CA HIS A 98 8.86 7.41 -3.66
C HIS A 98 9.30 6.70 -2.37
N GLU A 99 8.36 6.24 -1.55
CA GLU A 99 8.68 5.45 -0.35
C GLU A 99 9.47 4.17 -0.66
N LYS A 100 9.11 3.47 -1.75
CA LYS A 100 9.82 2.27 -2.21
C LYS A 100 11.25 2.59 -2.63
N THR A 101 11.44 3.72 -3.32
CA THR A 101 12.77 4.20 -3.75
C THR A 101 13.63 4.53 -2.54
N LEU A 102 13.12 5.32 -1.60
CA LEU A 102 13.82 5.67 -0.35
C LEU A 102 14.23 4.44 0.46
N ARG A 103 13.35 3.44 0.56
CA ARG A 103 13.66 2.18 1.28
C ARG A 103 14.77 1.39 0.58
N ARG A 104 14.81 1.40 -0.75
CA ARG A 104 15.85 0.74 -1.53
C ARG A 104 17.19 1.46 -1.35
N GLU A 105 17.21 2.78 -1.49
CA GLU A 105 18.39 3.61 -1.30
C GLU A 105 18.98 3.45 0.11
N GLY A 106 18.16 3.54 1.15
CA GLY A 106 18.59 3.33 2.53
C GLY A 106 19.15 1.93 2.79
N ARG A 107 18.62 0.89 2.12
CA ARG A 107 19.17 -0.46 2.19
C ARG A 107 20.53 -0.55 1.51
N ASP A 108 20.66 0.04 0.33
CA ASP A 108 21.90 0.02 -0.46
C ASP A 108 23.01 0.78 0.26
N GLU A 109 22.70 1.93 0.86
CA GLU A 109 23.63 2.68 1.74
C GLU A 109 24.04 1.87 2.96
N GLY A 110 23.09 1.17 3.61
CA GLY A 110 23.38 0.29 4.75
C GLY A 110 24.35 -0.82 4.37
N ILE A 111 24.14 -1.48 3.24
CA ILE A 111 25.05 -2.53 2.72
C ILE A 111 26.44 -1.96 2.42
N GLN A 112 26.52 -0.80 1.79
CA GLN A 112 27.82 -0.14 1.51
C GLN A 112 28.57 0.21 2.80
N ASN A 113 27.88 0.71 3.81
CA ASN A 113 28.46 1.03 5.11
C ASN A 113 28.98 -0.23 5.82
N ILE A 114 28.23 -1.34 5.80
CA ILE A 114 28.67 -2.62 6.36
C ILE A 114 29.91 -3.14 5.63
N ASN A 115 29.93 -3.10 4.29
CA ASN A 115 31.06 -3.54 3.49
C ASN A 115 32.32 -2.70 3.77
N ARG A 116 32.16 -1.38 3.96
CA ARG A 116 33.25 -0.49 4.34
C ARG A 116 33.80 -0.82 5.73
N LEU A 117 32.93 -1.05 6.71
CA LEU A 117 33.32 -1.45 8.06
C LEU A 117 34.05 -2.80 8.06
N ASN A 118 33.55 -3.78 7.33
CA ASN A 118 34.20 -5.09 7.17
C ASN A 118 35.58 -4.95 6.54
N GLY A 119 35.73 -4.05 5.55
CA GLY A 119 37.03 -3.72 4.95
C GLY A 119 38.02 -3.18 5.96
N TYR A 120 37.61 -2.29 6.85
CA TYR A 120 38.46 -1.79 7.94
C TYR A 120 38.83 -2.86 8.94
N LEU A 121 37.89 -3.70 9.37
CA LEU A 121 38.14 -4.80 10.31
C LEU A 121 39.08 -5.86 9.78
N LEU A 122 39.01 -6.15 8.46
CA LEU A 122 39.92 -7.08 7.80
C LEU A 122 41.33 -6.48 7.61
N ALA A 123 41.43 -5.17 7.40
CA ALA A 123 42.69 -4.47 7.34
C ALA A 123 43.40 -4.43 8.71
N ASP A 124 42.62 -4.20 9.79
CA ASP A 124 43.16 -4.16 11.16
C ASP A 124 43.71 -5.53 11.61
N LYS A 125 43.03 -6.62 11.24
CA LYS A 125 43.53 -8.00 11.51
C LYS A 125 44.84 -8.36 10.82
N ARG A 126 45.25 -7.65 9.75
CA ARG A 126 46.53 -7.86 9.06
C ARG A 126 47.73 -7.28 9.79
N TYR A 127 47.52 -6.38 10.75
CA TYR A 127 48.57 -5.74 11.54
C TYR A 127 48.68 -6.32 12.96
N SER A 128 47.99 -7.39 13.27
CA SER A 128 47.92 -8.01 14.62
C SER A 128 48.73 -9.33 14.69
N ASP A 129 49.60 -9.61 13.73
CA ASP A 129 50.58 -10.71 13.75
C ASP A 129 52.00 -10.17 13.99
#